data_cca86efe8c3e58228ba0051e360cc040
#
_entry.id   cca86efe8c3e58228ba0051e360cc040
#
_cell.length_a   1.000
_cell.length_b   1.000
_cell.length_c   1.000
_cell.angle_alpha   90.00
_cell.angle_beta   90.00
_cell.angle_gamma   90.00
#
_symmetry.space_group_name_H-M   'P 1'
#
loop_
_entity.id
_entity.type
_entity.pdbx_description
1 polymer ?
#
loop_
_entity_poly.entity_id
_entity_poly.type
_entity_poly.pdbx_seq_one_letter_code
_entity_poly.pdbx_strand_id
1 'polypeptide(L)'
;MNFLACDLGGTKVLLGIYEKSNSSRIPKLVLKEKYFSNEWDSFYSILDDFFKKQSLDISTLKSACFAIAGPVKGDNCKLTNLPWNISRVKLKSKLKINSVELINDFAVLIYGIPFLNKKSI
;
A
#
# COMPACT_ATOMS: atom_id res chain seq x y z
N MET A 1 -16.67 -1.66 -0.46
CA MET A 1 -15.44 -2.39 -0.87
C MET A 1 -14.23 -1.55 -0.52
N ASN A 2 -13.35 -2.10 0.27
CA ASN A 2 -12.19 -1.37 0.78
C ASN A 2 -10.90 -1.78 0.11
N PHE A 3 -10.03 -0.80 -0.12
CA PHE A 3 -8.70 -0.99 -0.69
C PHE A 3 -7.66 -0.42 0.24
N LEU A 4 -6.50 -1.06 0.25
CA LEU A 4 -5.31 -0.50 0.91
C LEU A 4 -4.39 0.05 -0.18
N ALA A 5 -3.93 1.28 -0.01
CA ALA A 5 -2.94 1.87 -0.89
C ALA A 5 -1.78 2.37 -0.04
N CYS A 6 -0.57 2.00 -0.41
CA CYS A 6 0.63 2.37 0.33
C CYS A 6 1.66 2.97 -0.60
N ASP A 7 2.35 3.98 -0.08
CA ASP A 7 3.48 4.59 -0.76
C ASP A 7 4.71 4.40 0.13
N LEU A 8 5.62 3.53 -0.31
CA LEU A 8 6.80 3.17 0.45
C LEU A 8 8.03 3.92 -0.08
N GLY A 9 8.39 4.97 0.62
CA GLY A 9 9.62 5.69 0.33
C GLY A 9 10.72 5.35 1.31
N GLY A 10 11.93 5.82 1.01
CA GLY A 10 13.08 5.59 1.87
C GLY A 10 13.00 6.32 3.21
N THR A 11 12.20 7.34 3.31
CA THR A 11 12.05 8.16 4.51
C THR A 11 10.68 8.00 5.15
N LYS A 12 9.64 7.92 4.34
CA LYS A 12 8.26 7.89 4.81
C LYS A 12 7.48 6.76 4.16
N VAL A 13 6.53 6.22 4.91
CA VAL A 13 5.55 5.26 4.41
C VAL A 13 4.18 5.87 4.64
N LEU A 14 3.41 6.01 3.58
CA LEU A 14 2.05 6.52 3.65
C LEU A 14 1.09 5.36 3.41
N LEU A 15 0.11 5.20 4.29
CA LEU A 15 -0.92 4.18 4.14
C LEU A 15 -2.28 4.84 4.09
N GLY A 16 -3.13 4.32 3.22
CA GLY A 16 -4.49 4.82 3.11
C GLY A 16 -5.47 3.70 2.88
N ILE A 17 -6.62 3.78 3.52
CA ILE A 17 -7.74 2.91 3.25
C ILE A 17 -8.76 3.71 2.46
N TYR A 18 -9.16 3.17 1.34
CA TYR A 18 -10.14 3.77 0.46
C TYR A 18 -11.37 2.88 0.39
N GLU A 19 -12.52 3.51 0.32
CA GLU A 19 -13.78 2.82 0.18
C GLU A 19 -14.42 3.21 -1.15
N LYS A 20 -14.85 2.22 -1.91
CA LYS A 20 -15.56 2.45 -3.15
C LYS A 20 -16.98 1.93 -3.02
N SER A 21 -17.95 2.80 -3.26
CA SER A 21 -19.35 2.43 -3.29
C SER A 21 -19.81 2.22 -4.74
N ASN A 22 -20.92 1.51 -4.91
CA ASN A 22 -21.49 1.27 -6.23
C ASN A 22 -22.03 2.55 -6.87
N SER A 23 -22.31 3.56 -6.07
CA SER A 23 -22.89 4.80 -6.55
C SER A 23 -21.87 5.86 -6.90
N SER A 24 -20.60 5.63 -6.61
CA SER A 24 -19.55 6.62 -6.86
C SER A 24 -18.41 6.02 -7.66
N ARG A 25 -17.95 6.75 -8.65
CA ARG A 25 -16.76 6.37 -9.43
C ARG A 25 -15.47 6.63 -8.69
N ILE A 26 -15.50 7.58 -7.75
CA ILE A 26 -14.29 8.01 -7.04
C ILE A 26 -14.30 7.40 -5.66
N PRO A 27 -13.30 6.58 -5.34
CA PRO A 27 -13.17 6.05 -3.99
C PRO A 27 -12.94 7.17 -2.99
N LYS A 28 -13.46 6.95 -1.80
CA LYS A 28 -13.32 7.89 -0.71
C LYS A 28 -12.19 7.46 0.20
N LEU A 29 -11.30 8.39 0.54
CA LEU A 29 -10.25 8.13 1.52
C LEU A 29 -10.90 8.10 2.91
N VAL A 30 -10.82 6.95 3.56
CA VAL A 30 -11.44 6.74 4.87
C VAL A 30 -10.43 6.92 5.99
N LEU A 31 -9.23 6.38 5.82
CA LEU A 31 -8.17 6.44 6.82
C LEU A 31 -6.85 6.75 6.13
N LYS A 32 -6.02 7.51 6.82
CA LYS A 32 -4.70 7.86 6.33
C LYS A 32 -3.73 7.91 7.49
N GLU A 33 -2.54 7.35 7.30
CA GLU A 33 -1.51 7.35 8.32
C GLU A 33 -0.14 7.49 7.66
N LYS A 34 0.78 8.15 8.37
CA LYS A 34 2.15 8.32 7.91
C LYS A 34 3.10 7.73 8.95
N TYR A 35 4.09 6.97 8.47
CA TYR A 35 5.14 6.39 9.29
C TYR A 35 6.49 6.86 8.79
N PHE A 36 7.45 6.98 9.69
CA PHE A 36 8.82 7.26 9.31
C PHE A 36 9.58 5.95 9.23
N SER A 37 10.11 5.64 8.05
CA SER A 37 10.67 4.33 7.75
C SER A 37 11.80 3.92 8.69
N ASN A 38 12.64 4.87 9.09
CA ASN A 38 13.80 4.59 9.92
C ASN A 38 13.46 4.26 11.37
N GLU A 39 12.20 4.40 11.76
CA GLU A 39 11.75 4.06 13.11
C GLU A 39 11.23 2.63 13.20
N TRP A 40 11.26 1.88 12.12
CA TRP A 40 10.67 0.54 12.05
C TRP A 40 11.63 -0.46 11.44
N ASP A 41 11.57 -1.70 11.95
CA ASP A 41 12.45 -2.76 11.48
C ASP A 41 12.09 -3.25 10.09
N SER A 42 10.80 -3.26 9.77
CA SER A 42 10.33 -3.72 8.47
C SER A 42 8.99 -3.06 8.13
N PHE A 43 8.64 -3.15 6.85
CA PHE A 43 7.32 -2.69 6.42
C PHE A 43 6.21 -3.51 7.05
N TYR A 44 6.45 -4.80 7.26
CA TYR A 44 5.43 -5.68 7.85
C TYR A 44 5.06 -5.27 9.26
N SER A 45 6.02 -4.78 10.04
CA SER A 45 5.73 -4.27 11.37
C SER A 45 4.90 -2.99 11.31
N ILE A 46 5.11 -2.17 10.29
CA ILE A 46 4.28 -0.98 10.07
C ILE A 46 2.84 -1.39 9.76
N LEU A 47 2.65 -2.39 8.90
CA LEU A 47 1.31 -2.90 8.60
C LEU A 47 0.60 -3.41 9.83
N ASP A 48 1.31 -4.18 10.65
CA ASP A 48 0.73 -4.69 11.90
C ASP A 48 0.28 -3.57 12.82
N ASP A 49 1.12 -2.55 12.97
CA ASP A 49 0.80 -1.40 13.81
C ASP A 49 -0.41 -0.64 13.26
N PHE A 50 -0.44 -0.45 11.95
CA PHE A 50 -1.52 0.28 11.29
C PHE A 50 -2.87 -0.39 11.51
N PHE A 51 -2.96 -1.70 11.26
CA PHE A 51 -4.21 -2.42 11.45
C PHE A 51 -4.64 -2.50 12.90
N LYS A 52 -3.67 -2.68 13.80
CA LYS A 52 -3.96 -2.73 15.22
C LYS A 52 -4.43 -1.38 15.76
N LYS A 53 -3.74 -0.32 15.37
CA LYS A 53 -4.01 1.04 15.83
C LYS A 53 -5.38 1.53 15.35
N GLN A 54 -5.74 1.18 14.13
CA GLN A 54 -7.00 1.62 13.54
C GLN A 54 -8.14 0.65 13.83
N SER A 55 -7.88 -0.44 14.51
CA SER A 55 -8.87 -1.50 14.79
C SER A 55 -9.54 -1.97 13.50
N LEU A 56 -8.77 -2.07 12.43
CA LEU A 56 -9.29 -2.46 11.13
C LEU A 56 -9.45 -3.96 11.01
N ASP A 57 -10.57 -4.37 10.44
CA ASP A 57 -10.80 -5.76 10.09
C ASP A 57 -10.21 -6.01 8.72
N ILE A 58 -9.13 -6.79 8.66
CA ILE A 58 -8.44 -7.10 7.42
C ILE A 58 -9.38 -7.79 6.41
N SER A 59 -10.35 -8.55 6.91
CA SER A 59 -11.27 -9.27 6.03
C SER A 59 -12.12 -8.36 5.15
N THR A 60 -12.19 -7.08 5.47
CA THR A 60 -12.94 -6.12 4.65
C THR A 60 -12.16 -5.65 3.42
N LEU A 61 -10.86 -5.91 3.38
CA LEU A 61 -10.04 -5.51 2.24
C LEU A 61 -10.26 -6.42 1.05
N LYS A 62 -10.41 -5.83 -0.12
CA LYS A 62 -10.55 -6.56 -1.39
C LYS A 62 -9.27 -6.57 -2.19
N SER A 63 -8.48 -5.53 -2.08
CA SER A 63 -7.23 -5.42 -2.81
C SER A 63 -6.27 -4.49 -2.10
N ALA A 64 -5.00 -4.57 -2.47
CA ALA A 64 -3.97 -3.70 -1.95
C ALA A 64 -2.98 -3.37 -3.07
N CYS A 65 -2.52 -2.14 -3.08
CA CYS A 65 -1.52 -1.68 -4.02
C CYS A 65 -0.40 -0.99 -3.25
N PHE A 66 0.83 -1.37 -3.57
CA PHE A 66 2.03 -0.86 -2.91
C PHE A 66 2.93 -0.22 -3.94
N ALA A 67 3.07 1.10 -3.86
CA ALA A 67 4.00 1.86 -4.67
C ALA A 67 5.33 1.90 -3.93
N ILE A 68 6.39 1.42 -4.54
CA ILE A 68 7.66 1.21 -3.86
C ILE A 68 8.78 1.94 -4.58
N ALA A 69 9.57 2.67 -3.82
CA ALA A 69 10.74 3.38 -4.35
C ALA A 69 11.89 2.40 -4.52
N GLY A 70 11.81 1.58 -5.55
CA GLY A 70 12.80 0.57 -5.87
C GLY A 70 12.35 -0.30 -7.02
N PRO A 71 13.25 -1.08 -7.60
CA PRO A 71 12.89 -1.94 -8.73
C PRO A 71 12.02 -3.11 -8.29
N VAL A 72 10.98 -3.37 -9.06
CA VAL A 72 10.12 -4.53 -8.86
C VAL A 72 10.58 -5.62 -9.80
N LYS A 73 10.91 -6.78 -9.23
CA LYS A 73 11.34 -7.96 -10.00
C LYS A 73 10.46 -9.14 -9.63
N GLY A 74 9.55 -9.51 -10.54
CA GLY A 74 8.60 -10.58 -10.27
C GLY A 74 7.72 -10.25 -9.07
N ASP A 75 7.78 -11.08 -8.04
CA ASP A 75 6.98 -10.93 -6.84
C ASP A 75 7.70 -10.17 -5.73
N ASN A 76 8.88 -9.65 -6.01
CA ASN A 76 9.70 -9.02 -4.99
C ASN A 76 10.13 -7.61 -5.37
N CYS A 77 10.29 -6.78 -4.37
CA CYS A 77 10.83 -5.45 -4.54
C CYS A 77 11.74 -5.12 -3.36
N LYS A 78 12.93 -4.62 -3.66
CA LYS A 78 13.87 -4.18 -2.64
C LYS A 78 13.93 -2.66 -2.68
N LEU A 79 13.73 -2.04 -1.52
CA LEU A 79 13.83 -0.59 -1.44
C LEU A 79 15.26 -0.14 -1.66
N THR A 80 15.41 1.01 -2.32
CA THR A 80 16.73 1.53 -2.68
C THR A 80 17.52 1.98 -1.45
N ASN A 81 16.85 2.63 -0.51
CA ASN A 81 17.50 3.27 0.62
C ASN A 81 17.29 2.58 1.97
N LEU A 82 16.67 1.42 1.97
CA LEU A 82 16.39 0.66 3.17
C LEU A 82 16.65 -0.82 2.90
N PRO A 83 17.05 -1.59 3.94
CA PRO A 83 17.29 -3.02 3.75
C PRO A 83 16.00 -3.84 3.71
N TRP A 84 14.91 -3.22 3.32
CA TRP A 84 13.62 -3.91 3.28
C TRP A 84 13.42 -4.61 1.95
N ASN A 85 12.93 -5.83 2.05
CA ASN A 85 12.55 -6.62 0.89
C ASN A 85 11.05 -6.89 0.99
N ILE A 86 10.30 -6.46 -0.01
CA ILE A 86 8.85 -6.56 -0.02
C ILE A 86 8.46 -7.70 -0.95
N SER A 87 7.71 -8.65 -0.42
CA SER A 87 7.26 -9.83 -1.17
C SER A 87 5.76 -9.78 -1.37
N ARG A 88 5.33 -9.87 -2.62
CA ARG A 88 3.90 -9.94 -2.95
C ARG A 88 3.26 -11.17 -2.32
N VAL A 89 3.96 -12.30 -2.39
CA VAL A 89 3.46 -13.56 -1.83
C VAL A 89 3.23 -13.42 -0.34
N LYS A 90 4.19 -12.82 0.36
CA LYS A 90 4.08 -12.62 1.79
C LYS A 90 2.95 -11.64 2.13
N LEU A 91 2.79 -10.59 1.33
CA LEU A 91 1.70 -9.63 1.53
C LEU A 91 0.33 -10.27 1.31
N LYS A 92 0.18 -11.09 0.27
CA LYS A 92 -1.06 -11.81 0.03
C LYS A 92 -1.42 -12.69 1.21
N SER A 93 -0.44 -13.41 1.74
CA SER A 93 -0.64 -14.28 2.89
C SER A 93 -1.02 -13.49 4.14
N LYS A 94 -0.30 -12.40 4.38
CA LYS A 94 -0.52 -11.57 5.55
C LYS A 94 -1.88 -10.88 5.54
N LEU A 95 -2.26 -10.35 4.39
CA LEU A 95 -3.52 -9.63 4.21
C LEU A 95 -4.69 -10.53 3.86
N LYS A 96 -4.41 -11.79 3.53
CA LYS A 96 -5.42 -12.79 3.16
C LYS A 96 -6.29 -12.34 2.00
N ILE A 97 -5.64 -11.74 1.00
CA ILE A 97 -6.30 -11.30 -0.24
C ILE A 97 -5.50 -11.77 -1.43
N ASN A 98 -6.18 -11.93 -2.57
CA ASN A 98 -5.55 -12.41 -3.80
C ASN A 98 -5.08 -11.28 -4.71
N SER A 99 -5.58 -10.08 -4.51
CA SER A 99 -5.26 -8.95 -5.37
C SER A 99 -4.26 -8.02 -4.67
N VAL A 100 -2.98 -8.25 -4.91
CA VAL A 100 -1.89 -7.42 -4.39
C VAL A 100 -1.01 -7.02 -5.55
N GLU A 101 -0.84 -5.71 -5.74
CA GLU A 101 0.01 -5.16 -6.77
C GLU A 101 1.21 -4.45 -6.15
N LEU A 102 2.40 -4.76 -6.69
CA LEU A 102 3.62 -4.02 -6.38
C LEU A 102 3.96 -3.21 -7.62
N ILE A 103 4.08 -1.91 -7.48
CA ILE A 103 4.44 -1.08 -8.61
C ILE A 103 5.58 -0.15 -8.21
N ASN A 104 6.40 0.17 -9.21
CA ASN A 104 7.43 1.14 -8.99
C ASN A 104 6.79 2.51 -8.72
N ASP A 105 7.38 3.27 -7.83
CA ASP A 105 6.89 4.59 -7.45
C ASP A 105 6.60 5.47 -8.67
N PHE A 106 7.50 5.44 -9.65
CA PHE A 106 7.35 6.22 -10.87
C PHE A 106 6.14 5.77 -11.67
N ALA A 107 5.84 4.49 -11.70
CA ALA A 107 4.69 3.95 -12.42
C ALA A 107 3.36 4.45 -11.82
N VAL A 108 3.32 4.71 -10.52
CA VAL A 108 2.12 5.26 -9.89
C VAL A 108 1.80 6.64 -10.46
N LEU A 109 2.81 7.44 -10.73
CA LEU A 109 2.62 8.77 -11.28
C LEU A 109 2.12 8.73 -12.72
N ILE A 110 2.48 7.70 -13.48
CA ILE A 110 2.12 7.57 -14.89
C ILE A 110 0.80 6.84 -15.07
N TYR A 111 0.73 5.62 -14.54
CA TYR A 111 -0.46 4.78 -14.71
C TYR A 111 -1.48 5.01 -13.64
N GLY A 112 -0.99 5.35 -12.47
CA GLY A 112 -1.80 5.64 -11.34
C GLY A 112 -2.62 4.45 -10.85
N ILE A 113 -3.04 4.58 -9.63
CA ILE A 113 -4.12 3.76 -9.12
C ILE A 113 -5.37 4.51 -9.52
N PRO A 114 -6.32 3.90 -10.24
CA PRO A 114 -7.46 4.63 -10.82
C PRO A 114 -8.18 5.57 -9.84
N PHE A 115 -8.14 5.24 -8.56
CA PHE A 115 -8.79 6.06 -7.55
C PHE A 115 -7.90 7.17 -6.98
N LEU A 116 -6.64 7.26 -7.40
CA LEU A 116 -5.72 8.31 -6.96
C LEU A 116 -5.41 9.29 -8.06
N ASN A 117 -5.09 8.78 -9.25
CA ASN A 117 -4.41 9.54 -10.26
C ASN A 117 -5.28 10.54 -11.01
N LYS A 118 -6.55 10.28 -11.16
CA LYS A 118 -7.41 11.17 -11.95
C LYS A 118 -7.48 12.58 -11.40
N LYS A 119 -7.10 12.75 -10.16
CA LYS A 119 -7.04 14.07 -9.53
C LYS A 119 -5.62 14.56 -9.33
N SER A 120 -4.66 13.69 -9.41
CA SER A 120 -3.26 14.02 -9.18
C SER A 120 -2.54 14.40 -10.47
N ILE A 121 -3.12 14.04 -11.59
CA ILE A 121 -2.54 14.30 -12.91
C ILE A 121 -3.35 15.38 -13.67
#